data_eafeba0d5deccac864697d43cb79180a
#
_entry.id   eafeba0d5deccac864697d43cb79180a
#
_cell.length_a   1.000
_cell.length_b   1.000
_cell.length_c   1.000
_cell.angle_alpha   90.00
_cell.angle_beta   90.00
_cell.angle_gamma   90.00
#
_symmetry.space_group_name_H-M   'P 1'
#
loop_
_entity.id
_entity.type
_entity.pdbx_description
1 polymer ?
#
loop_
_entity_poly.entity_id
_entity_poly.type
_entity_poly.pdbx_seq_one_letter_code
_entity_poly.pdbx_strand_id
1 'polypeptide(L)'
;LRAGSRPIGEGVVSPADGRLMLYLNADADRPFPLKGAVKNLREVFDHAAPPGRYDIAVFRLAPVDYHRFHFPAAGVPEAPVRIPGPLASVSPYCLRRNLAWLWTNKRELTVLHTEELGDVLCLAVGATGVGAIYQTYEPGKAVAKGDEHGYFGFGGSTVMTFFEPGRVKLSEDILRNTADCTETFARMGDTLGSIVR
;
A
#
# COMPACT_ATOMS: atom_id res chain seq x y z
N LEU A 1 -3.93 -12.09 -15.35
CA LEU A 1 -3.48 -13.34 -14.71
C LEU A 1 -4.37 -14.50 -15.15
N ARG A 2 -3.79 -15.71 -15.17
CA ARG A 2 -4.60 -16.92 -15.35
C ARG A 2 -5.43 -17.15 -14.09
N ALA A 3 -6.67 -17.68 -14.25
CA ALA A 3 -7.51 -18.04 -13.12
C ALA A 3 -6.76 -19.00 -12.16
N GLY A 4 -6.84 -18.76 -10.86
CA GLY A 4 -6.16 -19.55 -9.84
C GLY A 4 -4.64 -19.31 -9.68
N SER A 5 -4.03 -18.41 -10.45
CA SER A 5 -2.59 -18.11 -10.33
C SER A 5 -2.22 -17.28 -9.09
N ARG A 6 -3.21 -16.73 -8.41
CA ARG A 6 -3.08 -15.98 -7.15
C ARG A 6 -4.17 -16.45 -6.19
N PRO A 7 -3.91 -17.50 -5.40
CA PRO A 7 -4.84 -17.91 -4.34
C PRO A 7 -4.93 -16.82 -3.28
N ILE A 8 -6.12 -16.62 -2.73
CA ILE A 8 -6.35 -15.65 -1.66
C ILE A 8 -6.14 -16.33 -0.32
N GLY A 9 -5.16 -15.87 0.43
CA GLY A 9 -4.80 -16.39 1.75
C GLY A 9 -5.80 -16.02 2.86
N GLU A 10 -5.50 -16.46 4.06
CA GLU A 10 -6.27 -16.13 5.25
C GLU A 10 -5.87 -14.77 5.84
N GLY A 11 -6.70 -14.24 6.74
CA GLY A 11 -6.47 -12.95 7.38
C GLY A 11 -6.41 -11.79 6.40
N VAL A 12 -5.46 -10.89 6.59
CA VAL A 12 -5.17 -9.78 5.67
C VAL A 12 -4.20 -10.25 4.59
N VAL A 13 -4.45 -9.87 3.34
CA VAL A 13 -3.64 -10.34 2.21
C VAL A 13 -2.90 -9.21 1.50
N SER A 14 -1.82 -9.59 0.82
CA SER A 14 -1.06 -8.70 -0.05
C SER A 14 -1.95 -8.14 -1.16
N PRO A 15 -2.05 -6.82 -1.32
CA PRO A 15 -2.84 -6.19 -2.37
C PRO A 15 -2.16 -6.25 -3.73
N ALA A 16 -0.88 -6.56 -3.82
CA ALA A 16 -0.12 -6.50 -5.08
C ALA A 16 1.06 -7.47 -5.10
N ASP A 17 1.56 -7.75 -6.30
CA ASP A 17 2.89 -8.34 -6.46
C ASP A 17 3.94 -7.25 -6.26
N GLY A 18 4.94 -7.47 -5.43
CA GLY A 18 5.98 -6.47 -5.23
C GLY A 18 6.96 -6.78 -4.11
N ARG A 19 7.85 -5.82 -3.88
CA ARG A 19 8.82 -5.86 -2.77
C ARG A 19 8.19 -5.16 -1.59
N LEU A 20 7.96 -5.94 -0.55
CA LEU A 20 7.25 -5.58 0.67
C LEU A 20 8.21 -5.17 1.78
N MET A 21 7.85 -4.10 2.47
CA MET A 21 8.39 -3.71 3.77
C MET A 21 7.23 -3.41 4.73
N LEU A 22 7.38 -3.79 6.00
CA LEU A 22 6.37 -3.60 7.04
C LEU A 22 6.90 -2.67 8.15
N TYR A 23 6.07 -1.75 8.59
CA TYR A 23 6.39 -0.83 9.67
C TYR A 23 5.27 -0.82 10.70
N LEU A 24 5.63 -0.93 11.98
CA LEU A 24 4.66 -0.93 13.07
C LEU A 24 4.58 0.43 13.73
N ASN A 25 3.36 0.81 14.11
CA ASN A 25 3.08 1.91 15.00
C ASN A 25 3.68 3.27 14.55
N ALA A 26 3.70 3.49 13.24
CA ALA A 26 4.19 4.74 12.65
C ALA A 26 3.26 5.89 13.00
N ASP A 27 3.80 6.97 13.58
CA ASP A 27 3.05 8.15 14.00
C ASP A 27 2.86 9.09 12.80
N ALA A 28 1.60 9.44 12.51
CA ALA A 28 1.28 10.32 11.39
C ALA A 28 1.85 11.74 11.56
N ASP A 29 2.06 12.18 12.79
CA ASP A 29 2.52 13.53 13.13
C ASP A 29 4.04 13.61 13.35
N ARG A 30 4.72 12.48 13.40
CA ARG A 30 6.17 12.43 13.59
C ARG A 30 6.88 12.05 12.29
N PRO A 31 8.13 12.51 12.14
CA PRO A 31 8.97 12.09 11.03
C PRO A 31 9.09 10.57 10.98
N PHE A 32 8.69 9.97 9.89
CA PHE A 32 8.81 8.54 9.65
C PHE A 32 10.16 8.24 8.97
N PRO A 33 11.07 7.51 9.61
CA PRO A 33 12.40 7.24 9.07
C PRO A 33 12.35 6.14 8.01
N LEU A 34 11.93 6.45 6.80
CA LEU A 34 12.14 5.59 5.66
C LEU A 34 13.50 5.93 5.05
N LYS A 35 14.54 5.13 5.36
CA LYS A 35 15.89 5.20 4.76
C LYS A 35 16.39 6.64 4.47
N GLY A 36 16.42 7.52 5.48
CA GLY A 36 17.03 8.83 5.38
C GLY A 36 16.17 9.97 4.81
N ALA A 37 14.92 9.73 4.47
CA ALA A 37 13.97 10.79 4.17
C ALA A 37 13.00 10.96 5.35
N VAL A 38 13.02 12.15 5.92
CA VAL A 38 12.18 12.51 7.07
C VAL A 38 10.93 13.20 6.54
N LYS A 39 9.82 12.48 6.48
CA LYS A 39 8.50 13.02 6.16
C LYS A 39 7.48 12.49 7.17
N ASN A 40 6.48 13.27 7.49
CA ASN A 40 5.38 12.76 8.27
C ASN A 40 4.29 12.16 7.36
N LEU A 41 3.49 11.25 7.89
CA LEU A 41 2.43 10.60 7.12
C LEU A 41 1.33 11.58 6.69
N ARG A 42 1.15 12.71 7.37
CA ARG A 42 0.22 13.77 6.96
C ARG A 42 0.56 14.32 5.59
N GLU A 43 1.86 14.48 5.28
CA GLU A 43 2.29 14.90 3.94
C GLU A 43 2.05 13.81 2.89
N VAL A 44 2.13 12.54 3.30
CA VAL A 44 1.80 11.41 2.41
C VAL A 44 0.34 11.44 2.01
N PHE A 45 -0.53 11.80 2.93
CA PHE A 45 -1.98 11.86 2.70
C PHE A 45 -2.49 13.23 2.26
N ASP A 46 -1.62 14.26 2.20
CA ASP A 46 -2.03 15.66 1.95
C ASP A 46 -3.21 16.08 2.84
N HIS A 47 -3.15 15.71 4.12
CA HIS A 47 -4.20 15.90 5.13
C HIS A 47 -5.53 15.15 4.87
N ALA A 48 -5.60 14.29 3.86
CA ALA A 48 -6.82 13.54 3.52
C ALA A 48 -7.09 12.34 4.46
N ALA A 49 -6.10 11.92 5.27
CA ALA A 49 -6.27 10.84 6.25
C ALA A 49 -6.38 11.37 7.68
N PRO A 50 -7.07 10.64 8.58
CA PRO A 50 -7.15 11.00 10.00
C PRO A 50 -5.76 11.07 10.64
N PRO A 51 -5.57 11.92 11.66
CA PRO A 51 -4.40 11.86 12.53
C PRO A 51 -4.40 10.54 13.30
N GLY A 52 -3.21 10.01 13.59
CA GLY A 52 -3.12 8.76 14.35
C GLY A 52 -1.84 8.01 14.11
N ARG A 53 -1.85 6.76 14.55
CA ARG A 53 -0.77 5.81 14.33
C ARG A 53 -1.23 4.71 13.41
N TYR A 54 -0.31 4.15 12.64
CA TYR A 54 -0.62 3.14 11.65
C TYR A 54 0.44 2.04 11.62
N ASP A 55 -0.02 0.80 11.42
CA ASP A 55 0.82 -0.28 10.93
C ASP A 55 0.78 -0.23 9.40
N ILE A 56 1.94 -0.23 8.74
CA ILE A 56 2.06 0.09 7.32
C ILE A 56 2.69 -1.08 6.56
N ALA A 57 2.06 -1.47 5.46
CA ALA A 57 2.66 -2.34 4.46
C ALA A 57 2.93 -1.54 3.17
N VAL A 58 4.19 -1.52 2.73
CA VAL A 58 4.66 -0.79 1.55
C VAL A 58 5.09 -1.79 0.48
N PHE A 59 4.43 -1.77 -0.67
CA PHE A 59 4.72 -2.62 -1.82
C PHE A 59 5.31 -1.77 -2.95
N ARG A 60 6.56 -2.02 -3.30
CA ARG A 60 7.19 -1.41 -4.46
C ARG A 60 7.11 -2.37 -5.65
N LEU A 61 6.37 -1.99 -6.68
CA LEU A 61 6.18 -2.76 -7.90
C LEU A 61 7.26 -2.38 -8.92
N ALA A 62 8.05 -3.34 -9.36
CA ALA A 62 9.00 -3.15 -10.45
C ALA A 62 8.26 -3.28 -11.81
N PRO A 63 8.81 -2.74 -12.91
CA PRO A 63 8.15 -2.79 -14.22
C PRO A 63 7.77 -4.19 -14.72
N VAL A 64 8.43 -5.23 -14.19
CA VAL A 64 8.16 -6.65 -14.54
C VAL A 64 7.10 -7.30 -13.66
N ASP A 65 6.67 -6.63 -12.58
CA ASP A 65 5.68 -7.17 -11.67
C ASP A 65 4.26 -6.99 -12.24
N TYR A 66 3.29 -7.66 -11.65
CA TYR A 66 1.88 -7.49 -11.97
C TYR A 66 1.38 -6.13 -11.47
N HIS A 67 0.83 -5.29 -12.32
CA HIS A 67 0.52 -3.89 -12.03
C HIS A 67 -0.95 -3.62 -11.72
N ARG A 68 -1.75 -4.66 -11.44
CA ARG A 68 -3.06 -4.50 -10.81
C ARG A 68 -2.91 -4.62 -9.31
N PHE A 69 -3.73 -3.91 -8.56
CA PHE A 69 -3.77 -3.97 -7.10
C PHE A 69 -5.19 -4.28 -6.63
N HIS A 70 -5.29 -4.87 -5.45
CA HIS A 70 -6.49 -5.54 -4.96
C HIS A 70 -6.79 -5.11 -3.52
N PHE A 71 -8.01 -5.35 -3.06
CA PHE A 71 -8.37 -5.07 -1.68
C PHE A 71 -7.76 -6.11 -0.72
N PRO A 72 -7.07 -5.67 0.36
CA PRO A 72 -6.40 -6.56 1.30
C PRO A 72 -7.37 -7.27 2.26
N ALA A 73 -8.61 -6.78 2.37
CA ALA A 73 -9.69 -7.29 3.20
C ALA A 73 -11.03 -7.01 2.53
N ALA A 74 -12.09 -7.67 3.00
CA ALA A 74 -13.45 -7.35 2.61
C ALA A 74 -13.93 -6.05 3.28
N GLY A 75 -14.78 -5.27 2.61
CA GLY A 75 -15.29 -4.03 3.16
C GLY A 75 -16.08 -3.20 2.15
N VAL A 76 -16.34 -1.94 2.50
CA VAL A 76 -17.02 -0.97 1.62
C VAL A 76 -16.07 0.18 1.35
N PRO A 77 -15.55 0.33 0.13
CA PRO A 77 -14.62 1.40 -0.22
C PRO A 77 -15.33 2.72 -0.49
N GLU A 78 -14.75 3.82 -0.04
CA GLU A 78 -15.13 5.16 -0.44
C GLU A 78 -14.64 5.53 -1.85
N ALA A 79 -15.12 6.67 -2.36
CA ALA A 79 -14.56 7.26 -3.56
C ALA A 79 -13.10 7.68 -3.33
N PRO A 80 -12.19 7.48 -4.32
CA PRO A 80 -10.78 7.78 -4.13
C PRO A 80 -10.54 9.29 -4.06
N VAL A 81 -9.74 9.72 -3.09
CA VAL A 81 -9.22 11.08 -2.99
C VAL A 81 -7.96 11.18 -3.85
N ARG A 82 -7.97 12.04 -4.87
CA ARG A 82 -6.84 12.28 -5.75
C ARG A 82 -5.91 13.32 -5.17
N ILE A 83 -4.66 12.95 -4.97
CA ILE A 83 -3.63 13.82 -4.42
C ILE A 83 -2.60 14.10 -5.51
N PRO A 84 -2.46 15.36 -5.96
CA PRO A 84 -1.52 15.72 -7.00
C PRO A 84 -0.08 15.52 -6.54
N GLY A 85 0.83 15.35 -7.48
CA GLY A 85 2.25 15.19 -7.21
C GLY A 85 3.06 14.99 -8.50
N PRO A 86 4.39 15.02 -8.42
CA PRO A 86 5.24 14.73 -9.56
C PRO A 86 5.10 13.26 -9.99
N LEU A 87 5.76 12.90 -11.09
CA LEU A 87 5.87 11.52 -11.57
C LEU A 87 7.36 11.15 -11.64
N ALA A 88 8.03 11.19 -10.50
CA ALA A 88 9.43 10.79 -10.40
C ALA A 88 9.59 9.27 -10.43
N SER A 89 10.74 8.80 -10.88
CA SER A 89 11.04 7.36 -10.94
C SER A 89 11.21 6.77 -9.54
N VAL A 90 10.53 5.63 -9.29
CA VAL A 90 10.70 4.83 -8.07
C VAL A 90 11.68 3.66 -8.26
N SER A 91 12.55 3.73 -9.27
CA SER A 91 13.63 2.76 -9.42
C SER A 91 14.59 2.84 -8.23
N PRO A 92 15.25 1.72 -7.83
CA PRO A 92 16.19 1.73 -6.71
C PRO A 92 17.32 2.75 -6.88
N TYR A 93 17.76 3.00 -8.11
CA TYR A 93 18.78 4.01 -8.42
C TYR A 93 18.29 5.45 -8.09
N CYS A 94 17.07 5.78 -8.48
CA CYS A 94 16.48 7.10 -8.20
C CYS A 94 16.13 7.26 -6.72
N LEU A 95 15.62 6.23 -6.08
CA LEU A 95 15.26 6.23 -4.67
C LEU A 95 16.46 6.41 -3.74
N ARG A 96 17.67 6.00 -4.16
CA ARG A 96 18.91 6.31 -3.42
C ARG A 96 19.18 7.82 -3.32
N ARG A 97 18.67 8.60 -4.26
CA ARG A 97 18.83 10.07 -4.29
C ARG A 97 17.69 10.78 -3.57
N ASN A 98 16.48 10.31 -3.71
CA ASN A 98 15.31 10.89 -3.05
C ASN A 98 14.23 9.83 -2.83
N LEU A 99 14.18 9.31 -1.63
CA LEU A 99 13.22 8.29 -1.23
C LEU A 99 11.79 8.84 -1.13
N ALA A 100 11.63 10.15 -0.95
CA ALA A 100 10.31 10.78 -0.82
C ALA A 100 9.42 10.57 -2.05
N TRP A 101 9.97 10.26 -3.22
CA TRP A 101 9.19 9.97 -4.42
C TRP A 101 8.28 8.75 -4.29
N LEU A 102 8.56 7.82 -3.37
CA LEU A 102 7.67 6.69 -3.08
C LEU A 102 6.28 7.13 -2.60
N TRP A 103 6.15 8.31 -2.03
CA TRP A 103 4.90 8.79 -1.43
C TRP A 103 4.53 10.22 -1.79
N THR A 104 5.38 11.00 -2.46
CA THR A 104 5.06 12.36 -2.91
C THR A 104 4.60 12.43 -4.36
N ASN A 105 4.79 11.36 -5.14
CA ASN A 105 4.26 11.28 -6.50
C ASN A 105 2.72 11.39 -6.49
N LYS A 106 2.15 11.68 -7.67
CA LYS A 106 0.70 11.62 -7.89
C LYS A 106 0.16 10.30 -7.30
N ARG A 107 -0.88 10.40 -6.47
CA ARG A 107 -1.40 9.25 -5.73
C ARG A 107 -2.90 9.35 -5.52
N GLU A 108 -3.51 8.23 -5.22
CA GLU A 108 -4.93 8.13 -4.91
C GLU A 108 -5.12 7.36 -3.61
N LEU A 109 -5.87 7.94 -2.66
CA LEU A 109 -6.20 7.37 -1.37
C LEU A 109 -7.64 6.88 -1.38
N THR A 110 -7.86 5.62 -1.03
CA THR A 110 -9.17 5.02 -0.81
C THR A 110 -9.28 4.58 0.64
N VAL A 111 -10.35 4.97 1.33
CA VAL A 111 -10.70 4.42 2.64
C VAL A 111 -11.58 3.19 2.43
N LEU A 112 -11.19 2.07 3.01
CA LEU A 112 -11.95 0.82 3.01
C LEU A 112 -12.51 0.59 4.42
N HIS A 113 -13.82 0.74 4.59
CA HIS A 113 -14.50 0.44 5.86
C HIS A 113 -14.67 -1.06 6.01
N THR A 114 -14.09 -1.65 7.04
CA THR A 114 -14.14 -3.09 7.29
C THR A 114 -14.80 -3.39 8.64
N GLU A 115 -15.41 -4.56 8.78
CA GLU A 115 -16.06 -4.97 10.05
C GLU A 115 -15.03 -5.33 11.13
N GLU A 116 -13.90 -5.96 10.75
CA GLU A 116 -12.95 -6.52 11.71
C GLU A 116 -11.73 -5.62 11.95
N LEU A 117 -11.35 -4.77 10.98
CA LEU A 117 -10.10 -3.99 11.03
C LEU A 117 -10.31 -2.49 11.28
N GLY A 118 -11.58 -2.03 11.29
CA GLY A 118 -11.86 -0.59 11.22
C GLY A 118 -11.56 -0.05 9.82
N ASP A 119 -11.07 1.18 9.74
CA ASP A 119 -10.76 1.84 8.48
C ASP A 119 -9.36 1.43 8.00
N VAL A 120 -9.31 0.80 6.83
CA VAL A 120 -8.05 0.48 6.15
C VAL A 120 -7.80 1.51 5.06
N LEU A 121 -6.66 2.22 5.14
CA LEU A 121 -6.30 3.19 4.12
C LEU A 121 -5.49 2.52 3.01
N CYS A 122 -5.96 2.61 1.78
CA CYS A 122 -5.34 2.04 0.60
C CYS A 122 -4.80 3.16 -0.29
N LEU A 123 -3.48 3.28 -0.42
CA LEU A 123 -2.82 4.33 -1.18
C LEU A 123 -2.12 3.74 -2.41
N ALA A 124 -2.54 4.18 -3.59
CA ALA A 124 -1.88 3.88 -4.85
C ALA A 124 -1.02 5.06 -5.29
N VAL A 125 0.27 4.86 -5.51
CA VAL A 125 1.24 5.90 -5.88
C VAL A 125 1.84 5.62 -7.24
N GLY A 126 1.68 6.57 -8.17
CA GLY A 126 2.24 6.51 -9.51
C GLY A 126 3.74 6.83 -9.54
N ALA A 127 4.35 6.66 -10.72
CA ALA A 127 5.75 7.00 -10.97
C ALA A 127 5.98 7.39 -12.43
N THR A 128 7.23 7.66 -12.82
CA THR A 128 7.60 7.95 -14.21
C THR A 128 7.13 6.85 -15.16
N GLY A 129 6.44 7.24 -16.20
CA GLY A 129 5.80 6.32 -17.15
C GLY A 129 4.41 5.82 -16.69
N VAL A 130 4.03 6.03 -15.43
CA VAL A 130 2.74 5.67 -14.85
C VAL A 130 1.99 6.94 -14.45
N GLY A 131 1.57 7.71 -15.43
CA GLY A 131 0.76 8.92 -15.18
C GLY A 131 -0.69 8.63 -14.80
N ALA A 132 -1.15 7.39 -14.98
CA ALA A 132 -2.53 7.01 -14.80
C ALA A 132 -2.68 5.90 -13.74
N ILE A 133 -3.49 6.19 -12.73
CA ILE A 133 -4.04 5.23 -11.77
C ILE A 133 -5.50 5.07 -12.16
N TYR A 134 -5.94 3.84 -12.38
CA TYR A 134 -7.30 3.52 -12.76
C TYR A 134 -7.95 2.71 -11.66
N GLN A 135 -9.05 3.22 -11.09
CA GLN A 135 -9.87 2.49 -10.14
C GLN A 135 -10.90 1.67 -10.89
N THR A 136 -11.12 0.42 -10.48
CA THR A 136 -12.04 -0.52 -11.16
C THR A 136 -13.22 -0.95 -10.29
N TYR A 137 -13.24 -0.53 -9.04
CA TYR A 137 -14.36 -0.77 -8.13
C TYR A 137 -15.41 0.34 -8.21
N GLU A 138 -16.57 0.10 -7.63
CA GLU A 138 -17.66 1.07 -7.51
C GLU A 138 -17.75 1.55 -6.06
N PRO A 139 -17.51 2.86 -5.80
CA PRO A 139 -17.56 3.40 -4.44
C PRO A 139 -18.92 3.15 -3.76
N GLY A 140 -18.86 2.80 -2.46
CA GLY A 140 -20.05 2.48 -1.66
C GLY A 140 -20.62 1.10 -1.86
N LYS A 141 -20.08 0.28 -2.79
CA LYS A 141 -20.46 -1.13 -2.94
C LYS A 141 -19.47 -2.03 -2.20
N ALA A 142 -20.00 -3.03 -1.50
CA ALA A 142 -19.20 -4.02 -0.82
C ALA A 142 -18.30 -4.79 -1.80
N VAL A 143 -17.03 -4.98 -1.39
CA VAL A 143 -16.03 -5.76 -2.10
C VAL A 143 -15.55 -6.92 -1.24
N ALA A 144 -15.18 -8.02 -1.89
CA ALA A 144 -14.56 -9.13 -1.22
C ALA A 144 -13.04 -8.91 -1.09
N LYS A 145 -12.43 -9.62 -0.14
CA LYS A 145 -10.96 -9.71 -0.03
C LYS A 145 -10.38 -10.28 -1.32
N GLY A 146 -9.40 -9.58 -1.91
CA GLY A 146 -8.79 -9.98 -3.17
C GLY A 146 -9.50 -9.47 -4.43
N ASP A 147 -10.64 -8.80 -4.30
CA ASP A 147 -11.27 -8.11 -5.45
C ASP A 147 -10.34 -7.04 -6.00
N GLU A 148 -10.42 -6.79 -7.31
CA GLU A 148 -9.60 -5.78 -7.95
C GLU A 148 -9.99 -4.37 -7.48
N HIS A 149 -9.01 -3.66 -6.95
CA HIS A 149 -9.14 -2.25 -6.55
C HIS A 149 -8.86 -1.34 -7.76
N GLY A 150 -7.81 -1.66 -8.51
CA GLY A 150 -7.44 -0.88 -9.68
C GLY A 150 -6.16 -1.38 -10.35
N TYR A 151 -5.64 -0.56 -11.26
CA TYR A 151 -4.39 -0.84 -11.95
C TYR A 151 -3.61 0.43 -12.30
N PHE A 152 -2.31 0.26 -12.48
CA PHE A 152 -1.42 1.29 -12.98
C PHE A 152 -1.24 1.15 -14.50
N GLY A 153 -1.14 2.27 -15.21
CA GLY A 153 -0.54 2.31 -16.53
C GLY A 153 0.92 1.83 -16.47
N PHE A 154 1.62 1.73 -17.58
CA PHE A 154 2.99 1.17 -17.63
C PHE A 154 4.00 1.93 -16.76
N GLY A 155 4.89 1.20 -16.04
CA GLY A 155 6.04 1.71 -15.28
C GLY A 155 6.10 1.21 -13.84
N GLY A 156 7.08 1.63 -13.05
CA GLY A 156 7.15 1.32 -11.62
C GLY A 156 6.06 2.06 -10.83
N SER A 157 5.64 1.50 -9.71
CA SER A 157 4.58 2.05 -8.87
C SER A 157 4.73 1.60 -7.43
N THR A 158 3.92 2.15 -6.54
CA THR A 158 3.90 1.75 -5.13
C THR A 158 2.46 1.62 -4.67
N VAL A 159 2.18 0.57 -3.91
CA VAL A 159 0.93 0.40 -3.17
C VAL A 159 1.25 0.40 -1.70
N MET A 160 0.46 1.12 -0.90
CA MET A 160 0.60 1.10 0.55
C MET A 160 -0.75 0.82 1.18
N THR A 161 -0.73 0.04 2.26
CA THR A 161 -1.89 -0.18 3.11
C THR A 161 -1.56 0.22 4.53
N PHE A 162 -2.51 0.88 5.18
CA PHE A 162 -2.36 1.38 6.54
C PHE A 162 -3.49 0.82 7.38
N PHE A 163 -3.12 0.25 8.52
CA PHE A 163 -4.03 -0.36 9.47
C PHE A 163 -3.95 0.37 10.81
N GLU A 164 -5.03 0.39 11.57
CA GLU A 164 -4.97 0.77 12.98
C GLU A 164 -4.02 -0.18 13.74
N PRO A 165 -3.13 0.37 14.60
CA PRO A 165 -2.17 -0.46 15.33
C PRO A 165 -2.86 -1.54 16.17
N GLY A 166 -2.31 -2.76 16.10
CA GLY A 166 -2.80 -3.89 16.87
C GLY A 166 -4.02 -4.60 16.28
N ARG A 167 -4.58 -4.13 15.16
CA ARG A 167 -5.67 -4.85 14.45
C ARG A 167 -5.18 -6.03 13.63
N VAL A 168 -3.93 -5.96 13.18
CA VAL A 168 -3.31 -7.03 12.39
C VAL A 168 -2.02 -7.48 13.06
N LYS A 169 -1.90 -8.76 13.36
CA LYS A 169 -0.62 -9.36 13.72
C LYS A 169 0.15 -9.66 12.44
N LEU A 170 0.99 -8.70 12.03
CA LEU A 170 1.80 -8.80 10.83
C LEU A 170 2.90 -9.86 10.98
N SER A 171 3.38 -10.38 9.85
CA SER A 171 4.37 -11.45 9.76
C SER A 171 5.73 -11.04 10.35
N GLU A 172 6.23 -11.77 11.37
CA GLU A 172 7.43 -11.42 12.13
C GLU A 172 8.72 -11.55 11.29
N ASP A 173 8.77 -12.48 10.35
CA ASP A 173 9.90 -12.66 9.44
C ASP A 173 10.04 -11.48 8.48
N ILE A 174 8.94 -10.96 7.95
CA ILE A 174 8.94 -9.76 7.10
C ILE A 174 9.32 -8.52 7.91
N LEU A 175 8.85 -8.41 9.16
CA LEU A 175 9.25 -7.32 10.07
C LEU A 175 10.76 -7.33 10.33
N ARG A 176 11.35 -8.52 10.57
CA ARG A 176 12.80 -8.67 10.74
C ARG A 176 13.56 -8.27 9.47
N ASN A 177 13.14 -8.77 8.30
CA ASN A 177 13.74 -8.38 7.03
C ASN A 177 13.69 -6.87 6.82
N THR A 178 12.56 -6.24 7.16
CA THR A 178 12.42 -4.78 7.08
C THR A 178 13.39 -4.04 8.01
N ALA A 179 13.57 -4.52 9.25
CA ALA A 179 14.53 -3.95 10.19
C ALA A 179 15.97 -4.03 9.66
N ASP A 180 16.29 -5.11 8.95
CA ASP A 180 17.59 -5.31 8.26
C ASP A 180 17.65 -4.58 6.90
N CYS A 181 16.70 -3.68 6.63
CA CYS A 181 16.59 -2.97 5.35
C CYS A 181 16.47 -3.88 4.11
N THR A 182 15.96 -5.08 4.26
CA THR A 182 15.77 -6.07 3.20
C THR A 182 14.30 -6.11 2.79
N GLU A 183 14.03 -5.92 1.49
CA GLU A 183 12.70 -6.08 0.93
C GLU A 183 12.36 -7.56 0.76
N THR A 184 11.14 -7.97 1.12
CA THR A 184 10.62 -9.32 0.91
C THR A 184 9.71 -9.35 -0.32
N PHE A 185 9.86 -10.29 -1.23
CA PHE A 185 8.94 -10.43 -2.34
C PHE A 185 7.63 -11.06 -1.84
N ALA A 186 6.51 -10.41 -2.11
CA ALA A 186 5.17 -10.90 -1.85
C ALA A 186 4.35 -10.91 -3.14
N ARG A 187 3.44 -11.87 -3.26
CA ARG A 187 2.48 -11.96 -4.37
C ARG A 187 1.12 -11.46 -3.89
N MET A 188 0.35 -10.88 -4.78
CA MET A 188 -1.04 -10.58 -4.54
C MET A 188 -1.78 -11.82 -4.02
N GLY A 189 -2.48 -11.67 -2.90
CA GLY A 189 -3.18 -12.76 -2.24
C GLY A 189 -2.39 -13.49 -1.15
N ASP A 190 -1.05 -13.34 -1.08
CA ASP A 190 -0.26 -13.93 0.01
C ASP A 190 -0.71 -13.34 1.37
N THR A 191 -0.77 -14.16 2.41
CA THR A 191 -1.12 -13.69 3.76
C THR A 191 -0.06 -12.73 4.31
N LEU A 192 -0.48 -11.54 4.71
CA LEU A 192 0.37 -10.53 5.38
C LEU A 192 0.36 -10.66 6.89
N GLY A 193 -0.75 -11.10 7.43
CA GLY A 193 -0.95 -11.23 8.86
C GLY A 193 -2.33 -11.75 9.22
N SER A 194 -2.49 -12.10 10.50
CA SER A 194 -3.78 -12.53 11.06
C SER A 194 -4.51 -11.35 11.72
N ILE A 195 -5.83 -11.36 11.64
CA ILE A 195 -6.69 -10.37 12.30
C ILE A 195 -6.66 -10.65 13.81
N VAL A 196 -6.42 -9.61 14.61
CA VAL A 196 -6.47 -9.68 16.07
C VAL A 196 -7.93 -9.44 16.50
N ARG A 197 -8.51 -10.43 17.18
CA ARG A 197 -9.87 -10.38 17.71
C ARG A 197 -9.88 -9.92 19.15
#